data_cc405ec59a575b7cc063459a5d6785a3
#
_entry.id   cc405ec59a575b7cc063459a5d6785a3
#
_cell.length_a   1.000
_cell.length_b   1.000
_cell.length_c   1.000
_cell.angle_alpha   90.00
_cell.angle_beta   90.00
_cell.angle_gamma   90.00
#
_symmetry.space_group_name_H-M   'P 1'
#
loop_
_entity.id
_entity.type
_entity.pdbx_description
1 polymer ?
#
loop_
_entity_poly.entity_id
_entity_poly.type
_entity_poly.pdbx_seq_one_letter_code
_entity_poly.pdbx_strand_id
1 'polypeptide(L)'
;KYLGAKDVICFCYGLPNNFEEKISQSVAEKLGYKWFSVHTLPKLQKEYFLSHEFDQYMSNSDTFGATPIILDLFAIHLIRQKGLISSDAIIVNGNTGDYLSGGHVSSKYGFLNHEKNVNNLQSLDWTYFLNKNYSLWGVLRNNDNDNKIIDSFQQAVAERSLDIKIHGNNIHGIYELIE
;
A
#
# COMPACT_ATOMS: atom_id res chain seq x y z
N LYS A 1 -7.47 5.03 -18.96
CA LYS A 1 -7.54 5.22 -20.43
C LYS A 1 -7.02 4.01 -21.20
N TYR A 2 -5.84 3.50 -20.87
CA TYR A 2 -5.23 2.38 -21.61
C TYR A 2 -6.09 1.10 -21.59
N LEU A 3 -6.70 0.78 -20.47
CA LEU A 3 -7.58 -0.37 -20.30
C LEU A 3 -9.04 -0.12 -20.73
N GLY A 4 -9.36 1.03 -21.30
CA GLY A 4 -10.70 1.36 -21.80
C GLY A 4 -11.74 1.65 -20.73
N ALA A 5 -11.37 1.81 -19.46
CA ALA A 5 -12.31 2.21 -18.41
C ALA A 5 -12.92 3.58 -18.72
N LYS A 6 -14.26 3.65 -18.73
CA LYS A 6 -15.01 4.86 -19.16
C LYS A 6 -15.46 5.72 -17.99
N ASP A 7 -15.94 5.12 -16.92
CA ASP A 7 -16.53 5.83 -15.78
C ASP A 7 -15.56 5.85 -14.60
N VAL A 8 -14.40 6.48 -14.81
CA VAL A 8 -13.38 6.63 -13.76
C VAL A 8 -13.59 7.95 -13.05
N ILE A 9 -13.68 7.86 -11.72
CA ILE A 9 -13.73 9.00 -10.81
C ILE A 9 -12.53 8.92 -9.88
N CYS A 10 -11.75 9.98 -9.81
CA CYS A 10 -10.65 10.11 -8.89
C CYS A 10 -11.08 10.90 -7.66
N PHE A 11 -10.59 10.52 -6.51
CA PHE A 11 -10.81 11.30 -5.29
C PHE A 11 -9.55 11.31 -4.41
N CYS A 12 -9.46 12.36 -3.61
CA CYS A 12 -8.49 12.48 -2.54
C CYS A 12 -9.25 12.71 -1.24
N TYR A 13 -8.73 12.22 -0.12
CA TYR A 13 -9.32 12.50 1.18
C TYR A 13 -8.27 12.98 2.17
N GLY A 14 -8.70 13.73 3.18
CA GLY A 14 -7.81 14.26 4.20
C GLY A 14 -8.30 15.59 4.77
N LEU A 15 -7.39 16.33 5.38
CA LEU A 15 -7.68 17.69 5.83
C LEU A 15 -7.75 18.64 4.64
N PRO A 16 -8.60 19.67 4.70
CA PRO A 16 -8.71 20.68 3.64
C PRO A 16 -7.36 21.33 3.33
N ASN A 17 -7.14 21.63 2.06
CA ASN A 17 -5.97 22.38 1.57
C ASN A 17 -4.61 21.67 1.78
N ASN A 18 -4.58 20.35 1.94
CA ASN A 18 -3.32 19.63 1.94
C ASN A 18 -2.69 19.64 0.54
N PHE A 19 -1.37 19.38 0.47
CA PHE A 19 -0.67 19.46 -0.81
C PHE A 19 -1.05 18.32 -1.78
N GLU A 20 -1.41 17.16 -1.24
CA GLU A 20 -1.83 15.98 -2.02
C GLU A 20 -3.13 16.25 -2.77
N GLU A 21 -4.06 17.01 -2.17
CA GLU A 21 -5.29 17.43 -2.79
C GLU A 21 -5.04 18.18 -4.12
N LYS A 22 -4.10 19.12 -4.12
CA LYS A 22 -3.75 19.90 -5.31
C LYS A 22 -3.05 19.06 -6.39
N ILE A 23 -2.17 18.16 -5.97
CA ILE A 23 -1.45 17.28 -6.89
C ILE A 23 -2.41 16.28 -7.53
N SER A 24 -3.25 15.61 -6.75
CA SER A 24 -4.20 14.62 -7.25
C SER A 24 -5.22 15.25 -8.19
N GLN A 25 -5.69 16.46 -7.89
CA GLN A 25 -6.54 17.23 -8.79
C GLN A 25 -5.85 17.49 -10.14
N SER A 26 -4.64 18.04 -10.10
CA SER A 26 -3.88 18.33 -11.32
C SER A 26 -3.64 17.10 -12.19
N VAL A 27 -3.38 15.95 -11.56
CA VAL A 27 -3.18 14.68 -12.28
C VAL A 27 -4.50 14.21 -12.92
N ALA A 28 -5.60 14.23 -12.18
CA ALA A 28 -6.90 13.81 -12.69
C ALA A 28 -7.36 14.68 -13.85
N GLU A 29 -7.19 16.00 -13.75
CA GLU A 29 -7.50 16.96 -14.82
C GLU A 29 -6.70 16.70 -16.09
N LYS A 30 -5.38 16.47 -15.97
CA LYS A 30 -4.53 16.14 -17.11
C LYS A 30 -4.91 14.82 -17.78
N LEU A 31 -5.43 13.88 -17.01
CA LEU A 31 -5.92 12.60 -17.51
C LEU A 31 -7.36 12.70 -18.06
N GLY A 32 -8.06 13.81 -17.80
CA GLY A 32 -9.46 14.02 -18.21
C GLY A 32 -10.43 13.16 -17.41
N TYR A 33 -10.16 12.91 -16.14
CA TYR A 33 -11.05 12.23 -15.22
C TYR A 33 -11.79 13.21 -14.30
N LYS A 34 -12.99 12.83 -13.88
CA LYS A 34 -13.70 13.54 -12.82
C LYS A 34 -12.90 13.42 -11.51
N TRP A 35 -12.87 14.51 -10.75
CA TRP A 35 -12.16 14.53 -9.49
C TRP A 35 -12.96 15.27 -8.41
N PHE A 36 -12.85 14.85 -7.18
CA PHE A 36 -13.38 15.55 -6.02
C PHE A 36 -12.52 15.30 -4.76
N SER A 37 -12.63 16.21 -3.80
CA SER A 37 -12.00 16.07 -2.48
C SER A 37 -13.01 15.71 -1.41
N VAL A 38 -12.59 14.87 -0.47
CA VAL A 38 -13.37 14.48 0.70
C VAL A 38 -12.64 14.89 1.96
N HIS A 39 -13.20 15.86 2.67
CA HIS A 39 -12.57 16.37 3.89
C HIS A 39 -12.96 15.49 5.08
N THR A 40 -11.99 14.77 5.62
CA THR A 40 -12.14 13.89 6.79
C THR A 40 -11.87 14.68 8.06
N LEU A 41 -12.85 15.50 8.47
CA LEU A 41 -12.72 16.33 9.67
C LEU A 41 -12.69 15.46 10.94
N PRO A 42 -11.78 15.72 11.91
CA PRO A 42 -11.59 14.89 13.11
C PRO A 42 -12.88 14.65 13.91
N LYS A 43 -13.76 15.66 13.99
CA LYS A 43 -15.04 15.52 14.69
C LYS A 43 -15.94 14.47 14.03
N LEU A 44 -16.13 14.56 12.72
CA LEU A 44 -16.97 13.62 11.96
C LEU A 44 -16.37 12.22 11.97
N GLN A 45 -15.06 12.12 11.89
CA GLN A 45 -14.33 10.86 11.97
C GLN A 45 -14.53 10.18 13.32
N LYS A 46 -14.45 10.96 14.42
CA LYS A 46 -14.73 10.44 15.77
C LYS A 46 -16.17 9.93 15.91
N GLU A 47 -17.15 10.69 15.39
CA GLU A 47 -18.57 10.28 15.40
C GLU A 47 -18.76 8.96 14.63
N TYR A 48 -18.14 8.82 13.47
CA TYR A 48 -18.20 7.60 12.68
C TYR A 48 -17.57 6.39 13.40
N PHE A 49 -16.41 6.55 14.02
CA PHE A 49 -15.75 5.47 14.75
C PHE A 49 -16.47 5.03 16.02
N LEU A 50 -17.46 5.79 16.47
CA LEU A 50 -18.37 5.42 17.56
C LEU A 50 -19.72 4.88 17.02
N SER A 51 -19.86 4.67 15.73
CA SER A 51 -21.10 4.22 15.11
C SER A 51 -21.19 2.70 15.06
N HIS A 52 -22.44 2.20 15.05
CA HIS A 52 -22.73 0.78 14.87
C HIS A 52 -22.22 0.24 13.50
N GLU A 53 -22.21 1.06 12.46
CA GLU A 53 -21.68 0.69 11.15
C GLU A 53 -20.18 0.36 11.23
N PHE A 54 -19.42 1.17 11.98
CA PHE A 54 -18.01 0.90 12.20
C PHE A 54 -17.78 -0.37 13.02
N ASP A 55 -18.57 -0.59 14.08
CA ASP A 55 -18.50 -1.82 14.89
C ASP A 55 -18.78 -3.07 14.05
N GLN A 56 -19.77 -3.00 13.16
CA GLN A 56 -20.08 -4.10 12.23
C GLN A 56 -18.90 -4.35 11.27
N TYR A 57 -18.28 -3.30 10.74
CA TYR A 57 -17.11 -3.45 9.88
C TYR A 57 -15.96 -4.14 10.62
N MET A 58 -15.63 -3.67 11.82
CA MET A 58 -14.55 -4.26 12.61
C MET A 58 -14.82 -5.73 12.97
N SER A 59 -16.07 -6.06 13.31
CA SER A 59 -16.47 -7.42 13.65
C SER A 59 -16.43 -8.40 12.47
N ASN A 60 -16.64 -7.89 11.25
CA ASN A 60 -16.64 -8.69 10.03
C ASN A 60 -15.28 -8.68 9.30
N SER A 61 -14.33 -7.87 9.78
CA SER A 61 -13.01 -7.79 9.17
C SER A 61 -12.10 -8.88 9.74
N ASP A 62 -11.87 -9.92 8.95
CA ASP A 62 -10.87 -10.93 9.27
C ASP A 62 -9.55 -10.57 8.59
N THR A 63 -8.65 -10.00 9.37
CA THR A 63 -7.36 -9.49 8.89
C THR A 63 -6.17 -10.32 9.38
N PHE A 64 -6.44 -11.51 9.95
CA PHE A 64 -5.39 -12.42 10.45
C PHE A 64 -4.34 -11.74 11.35
N GLY A 65 -4.80 -10.78 12.18
CA GLY A 65 -3.95 -10.08 13.14
C GLY A 65 -3.44 -8.70 12.69
N ALA A 66 -3.79 -8.24 11.50
CA ALA A 66 -3.54 -6.87 11.09
C ALA A 66 -4.74 -5.96 11.43
N THR A 67 -4.48 -4.70 11.75
CA THR A 67 -5.55 -3.72 11.91
C THR A 67 -6.04 -3.26 10.54
N PRO A 68 -7.35 -3.28 10.23
CA PRO A 68 -7.87 -2.76 8.98
C PRO A 68 -7.51 -1.27 8.79
N ILE A 69 -7.36 -0.83 7.54
CA ILE A 69 -7.14 0.59 7.22
C ILE A 69 -8.48 1.32 7.39
N ILE A 70 -8.66 1.93 8.56
CA ILE A 70 -9.93 2.56 8.94
C ILE A 70 -10.15 3.95 8.33
N LEU A 71 -9.09 4.65 7.92
CA LEU A 71 -9.19 5.99 7.36
C LEU A 71 -9.85 5.98 5.98
N ASP A 72 -9.51 5.02 5.15
CA ASP A 72 -10.12 4.82 3.82
C ASP A 72 -11.60 4.53 3.96
N LEU A 73 -11.98 3.71 4.94
CA LEU A 73 -13.38 3.36 5.20
C LEU A 73 -14.22 4.60 5.48
N PHE A 74 -13.75 5.50 6.34
CA PHE A 74 -14.48 6.74 6.65
C PHE A 74 -14.63 7.64 5.42
N ALA A 75 -13.61 7.76 4.60
CA ALA A 75 -13.69 8.52 3.35
C ALA A 75 -14.74 7.90 2.40
N ILE A 76 -14.75 6.58 2.24
CA ILE A 76 -15.72 5.86 1.41
C ILE A 76 -17.15 6.04 1.95
N HIS A 77 -17.33 5.97 3.27
CA HIS A 77 -18.61 6.25 3.92
C HIS A 77 -19.14 7.64 3.53
N LEU A 78 -18.32 8.69 3.66
CA LEU A 78 -18.70 10.05 3.27
C LEU A 78 -19.03 10.19 1.77
N ILE A 79 -18.28 9.53 0.90
CA ILE A 79 -18.48 9.52 -0.54
C ILE A 79 -19.85 8.90 -0.88
N ARG A 80 -20.19 7.78 -0.23
CA ARG A 80 -21.47 7.09 -0.40
C ARG A 80 -22.63 7.92 0.14
N GLN A 81 -22.50 8.50 1.33
CA GLN A 81 -23.52 9.38 1.89
C GLN A 81 -23.84 10.58 0.99
N LYS A 82 -22.84 11.12 0.30
CA LYS A 82 -23.02 12.25 -0.63
C LYS A 82 -23.51 11.82 -2.01
N GLY A 83 -23.69 10.52 -2.27
CA GLY A 83 -24.12 10.01 -3.56
C GLY A 83 -23.12 10.27 -4.70
N LEU A 84 -21.83 10.40 -4.39
CA LEU A 84 -20.79 10.71 -5.38
C LEU A 84 -20.34 9.48 -6.18
N ILE A 85 -20.64 8.29 -5.71
CA ILE A 85 -20.37 7.01 -6.39
C ILE A 85 -21.61 6.13 -6.34
N SER A 86 -21.73 5.21 -7.29
CA SER A 86 -22.78 4.19 -7.29
C SER A 86 -22.54 3.12 -6.21
N SER A 87 -23.57 2.36 -5.87
CA SER A 87 -23.47 1.28 -4.85
C SER A 87 -22.60 0.12 -5.29
N ASP A 88 -22.41 -0.07 -6.59
CA ASP A 88 -21.64 -1.11 -7.26
C ASP A 88 -20.25 -0.63 -7.74
N ALA A 89 -19.85 0.59 -7.33
CA ALA A 89 -18.54 1.12 -7.69
C ALA A 89 -17.40 0.28 -7.14
N ILE A 90 -16.43 -0.01 -7.99
CA ILE A 90 -15.17 -0.67 -7.59
C ILE A 90 -14.22 0.41 -7.08
N ILE A 91 -13.76 0.26 -5.85
CA ILE A 91 -12.78 1.15 -5.23
C ILE A 91 -11.38 0.60 -5.50
N VAL A 92 -10.51 1.43 -6.07
CA VAL A 92 -9.09 1.14 -6.22
C VAL A 92 -8.35 2.13 -5.34
N ASN A 93 -7.70 1.64 -4.29
CA ASN A 93 -6.93 2.49 -3.40
C ASN A 93 -5.56 2.84 -3.99
N GLY A 94 -4.92 3.90 -3.45
CA GLY A 94 -3.63 4.39 -3.92
C GLY A 94 -2.42 3.69 -3.29
N ASN A 95 -2.60 2.69 -2.42
CA ASN A 95 -1.51 2.05 -1.68
C ASN A 95 -0.45 1.39 -2.59
N THR A 96 -0.85 1.00 -3.79
CA THR A 96 0.06 0.50 -4.84
C THR A 96 1.07 1.56 -5.31
N GLY A 97 0.86 2.84 -4.99
CA GLY A 97 1.76 3.93 -5.36
C GLY A 97 3.15 3.79 -4.75
N ASP A 98 3.23 3.41 -3.49
CA ASP A 98 4.51 3.19 -2.79
C ASP A 98 5.27 2.02 -3.39
N TYR A 99 4.57 0.97 -3.76
CA TYR A 99 5.11 -0.17 -4.47
C TYR A 99 5.71 0.24 -5.82
N LEU A 100 4.93 0.92 -6.67
CA LEU A 100 5.37 1.38 -8.00
C LEU A 100 6.51 2.40 -7.93
N SER A 101 6.56 3.21 -6.87
CA SER A 101 7.61 4.22 -6.68
C SER A 101 8.89 3.68 -6.04
N GLY A 102 8.90 2.40 -5.60
CA GLY A 102 10.01 1.80 -4.89
C GLY A 102 10.19 2.32 -3.45
N GLY A 103 9.13 2.86 -2.84
CA GLY A 103 9.16 3.35 -1.46
C GLY A 103 9.51 2.29 -0.43
N HIS A 104 9.34 1.03 -0.79
CA HIS A 104 9.68 -0.12 0.04
C HIS A 104 11.14 -0.56 -0.08
N VAL A 105 11.86 -0.07 -1.08
CA VAL A 105 13.26 -0.43 -1.33
C VAL A 105 14.19 0.45 -0.51
N SER A 106 15.22 -0.14 0.08
CA SER A 106 16.26 0.62 0.80
C SER A 106 16.90 1.69 -0.08
N SER A 107 17.03 2.91 0.46
CA SER A 107 17.74 4.01 -0.22
C SER A 107 19.19 3.66 -0.61
N LYS A 108 19.80 2.67 0.04
CA LYS A 108 21.10 2.10 -0.32
C LYS A 108 21.12 1.53 -1.74
N TYR A 109 19.96 1.09 -2.23
CA TYR A 109 19.80 0.53 -3.56
C TYR A 109 19.16 1.51 -4.54
N GLY A 110 18.97 2.76 -4.14
CA GLY A 110 18.23 3.85 -4.79
C GLY A 110 18.11 3.79 -6.31
N PHE A 111 17.13 4.47 -6.85
CA PHE A 111 16.70 4.47 -8.26
C PHE A 111 17.80 4.64 -9.32
N LEU A 112 19.00 5.09 -8.92
CA LEU A 112 20.11 5.36 -9.83
C LEU A 112 21.13 4.20 -9.94
N ASN A 113 21.00 3.14 -9.15
CA ASN A 113 21.92 2.00 -9.20
C ASN A 113 21.30 0.80 -9.95
N HIS A 114 20.79 1.03 -11.15
CA HIS A 114 20.28 -0.03 -12.05
C HIS A 114 21.30 -1.11 -12.41
N GLU A 115 22.58 -0.90 -12.12
CA GLU A 115 23.65 -1.81 -12.53
C GLU A 115 24.02 -2.90 -11.52
N LYS A 116 23.46 -2.86 -10.29
CA LYS A 116 23.70 -3.95 -9.35
C LYS A 116 22.70 -5.08 -9.61
N ASN A 117 23.02 -5.93 -10.55
CA ASN A 117 22.42 -7.24 -10.68
C ASN A 117 22.59 -7.98 -9.34
N VAL A 118 21.53 -8.11 -8.58
CA VAL A 118 21.49 -8.98 -7.42
C VAL A 118 21.40 -10.40 -7.97
N ASN A 119 22.53 -10.99 -8.20
CA ASN A 119 22.63 -12.36 -8.72
C ASN A 119 22.26 -13.41 -7.65
N ASN A 120 22.02 -13.00 -6.40
CA ASN A 120 21.78 -13.90 -5.30
C ASN A 120 20.95 -13.21 -4.20
N LEU A 121 19.94 -13.91 -3.68
CA LEU A 121 19.15 -13.50 -2.49
C LEU A 121 20.03 -13.22 -1.27
N GLN A 122 21.18 -13.84 -1.17
CA GLN A 122 22.15 -13.61 -0.08
C GLN A 122 22.74 -12.19 -0.08
N SER A 123 22.64 -11.45 -1.19
CA SER A 123 23.12 -10.08 -1.30
C SER A 123 22.09 -9.02 -0.86
N LEU A 124 20.87 -9.44 -0.46
CA LEU A 124 19.86 -8.54 0.07
C LEU A 124 20.26 -7.99 1.45
N ASP A 125 19.84 -6.75 1.71
CA ASP A 125 20.00 -6.17 3.04
C ASP A 125 18.89 -6.64 3.97
N TRP A 126 19.01 -7.88 4.46
CA TRP A 126 18.05 -8.47 5.37
C TRP A 126 17.90 -7.68 6.67
N THR A 127 18.97 -7.01 7.12
CA THR A 127 18.90 -6.15 8.29
C THR A 127 17.92 -4.99 8.08
N TYR A 128 17.98 -4.35 6.91
CA TYR A 128 17.05 -3.31 6.56
C TYR A 128 15.62 -3.85 6.49
N PHE A 129 15.41 -4.96 5.79
CA PHE A 129 14.11 -5.61 5.65
C PHE A 129 13.50 -5.94 7.02
N LEU A 130 14.25 -6.62 7.88
CA LEU A 130 13.78 -7.00 9.21
C LEU A 130 13.47 -5.78 10.08
N ASN A 131 14.30 -4.75 10.04
CA ASN A 131 14.08 -3.53 10.82
C ASN A 131 12.85 -2.75 10.34
N LYS A 132 12.58 -2.75 9.04
CA LYS A 132 11.41 -2.10 8.47
C LYS A 132 10.11 -2.82 8.86
N ASN A 133 10.06 -4.13 8.68
CA ASN A 133 8.80 -4.89 8.76
C ASN A 133 8.56 -5.51 10.14
N TYR A 134 9.61 -5.78 10.92
CA TYR A 134 9.53 -6.48 12.20
C TYR A 134 10.09 -5.70 13.39
N SER A 135 10.30 -4.40 13.26
CA SER A 135 10.86 -3.55 14.33
C SER A 135 10.03 -3.58 15.63
N LEU A 136 8.73 -3.76 15.54
CA LEU A 136 7.82 -3.78 16.69
C LEU A 136 7.79 -5.11 17.44
N TRP A 137 8.46 -6.15 16.95
CA TRP A 137 8.47 -7.46 17.60
C TRP A 137 9.30 -7.48 18.89
N GLY A 138 10.07 -6.42 19.19
CA GLY A 138 10.80 -6.25 20.45
C GLY A 138 11.68 -7.46 20.81
N VAL A 139 11.38 -8.10 21.93
CA VAL A 139 12.13 -9.26 22.43
C VAL A 139 12.07 -10.50 21.52
N LEU A 140 11.13 -10.56 20.60
CA LEU A 140 11.05 -11.65 19.61
C LEU A 140 12.11 -11.51 18.50
N ARG A 141 12.72 -10.31 18.36
CA ARG A 141 13.83 -10.07 17.47
C ARG A 141 15.13 -10.59 18.10
N ASN A 142 15.61 -11.69 17.62
CA ASN A 142 16.88 -12.34 18.00
C ASN A 142 17.40 -13.14 16.80
N ASN A 143 18.65 -13.55 16.84
CA ASN A 143 19.30 -14.23 15.72
C ASN A 143 18.53 -15.46 15.23
N ASP A 144 17.98 -16.27 16.14
CA ASP A 144 17.27 -17.49 15.75
C ASP A 144 15.96 -17.18 15.01
N ASN A 145 15.17 -16.23 15.52
CA ASN A 145 13.92 -15.83 14.88
C ASN A 145 14.17 -15.06 13.58
N ASP A 146 15.15 -14.16 13.58
CA ASP A 146 15.52 -13.39 12.40
C ASP A 146 15.97 -14.33 11.27
N ASN A 147 16.78 -15.34 11.57
CA ASN A 147 17.19 -16.34 10.59
C ASN A 147 16.00 -17.16 10.08
N LYS A 148 15.07 -17.59 10.93
CA LYS A 148 13.85 -18.30 10.50
C LYS A 148 13.00 -17.47 9.56
N ILE A 149 12.87 -16.17 9.83
CA ILE A 149 12.14 -15.24 8.94
C ILE A 149 12.85 -15.18 7.58
N ILE A 150 14.18 -14.96 7.59
CA ILE A 150 14.99 -14.88 6.37
C ILE A 150 14.88 -16.18 5.56
N ASP A 151 15.03 -17.33 6.20
CA ASP A 151 14.94 -18.63 5.55
C ASP A 151 13.57 -18.85 4.91
N SER A 152 12.49 -18.47 5.61
CA SER A 152 11.13 -18.57 5.08
C SER A 152 10.93 -17.72 3.83
N PHE A 153 11.46 -16.48 3.81
CA PHE A 153 11.41 -15.63 2.63
C PHE A 153 12.26 -16.18 1.49
N GLN A 154 13.47 -16.65 1.78
CA GLN A 154 14.34 -17.26 0.77
C GLN A 154 13.70 -18.49 0.14
N GLN A 155 13.02 -19.30 0.93
CA GLN A 155 12.28 -20.45 0.43
C GLN A 155 11.10 -20.01 -0.46
N ALA A 156 10.28 -19.04 0.00
CA ALA A 156 9.15 -18.54 -0.76
C ALA A 156 9.58 -17.94 -2.11
N VAL A 157 10.69 -17.19 -2.14
CA VAL A 157 11.26 -16.65 -3.38
C VAL A 157 11.80 -17.77 -4.29
N ALA A 158 12.44 -18.79 -3.72
CA ALA A 158 12.94 -19.93 -4.49
C ALA A 158 11.79 -20.73 -5.16
N GLU A 159 10.68 -20.92 -4.45
CA GLU A 159 9.47 -21.57 -4.97
C GLU A 159 8.83 -20.78 -6.13
N ARG A 160 8.95 -19.45 -6.10
CA ARG A 160 8.47 -18.52 -7.15
C ARG A 160 9.53 -18.15 -8.19
N SER A 161 10.62 -18.90 -8.26
CA SER A 161 11.80 -18.59 -9.10
C SER A 161 11.51 -18.41 -10.60
N LEU A 162 10.41 -18.95 -11.10
CA LEU A 162 9.94 -18.72 -12.47
C LEU A 162 9.53 -17.26 -12.70
N ASP A 163 8.91 -16.63 -11.72
CA ASP A 163 8.48 -15.24 -11.78
C ASP A 163 9.68 -14.28 -11.74
N ILE A 164 10.72 -14.61 -10.97
CA ILE A 164 11.95 -13.84 -10.89
C ILE A 164 12.68 -13.80 -12.25
N LYS A 165 12.68 -14.92 -13.00
CA LYS A 165 13.29 -14.97 -14.33
C LYS A 165 12.54 -14.12 -15.37
N ILE A 166 11.24 -13.93 -15.19
CA ILE A 166 10.40 -13.13 -16.10
C ILE A 166 10.63 -11.63 -15.85
N HIS A 167 10.81 -11.23 -14.60
CA HIS A 167 10.90 -9.81 -14.21
C HIS A 167 12.34 -9.28 -14.09
N GLY A 168 13.32 -10.09 -14.37
CA GLY A 168 14.74 -9.74 -14.28
C GLY A 168 15.31 -9.87 -12.87
N ASN A 169 16.62 -10.14 -12.80
CA ASN A 169 17.37 -10.28 -11.54
C ASN A 169 17.67 -8.91 -10.91
N ASN A 170 16.66 -8.02 -10.83
CA ASN A 170 16.87 -6.75 -10.17
C ASN A 170 16.37 -6.77 -8.73
N ILE A 171 17.02 -6.02 -7.88
CA ILE A 171 16.73 -5.97 -6.46
C ILE A 171 15.30 -5.50 -6.17
N HIS A 172 14.75 -4.64 -7.03
CA HIS A 172 13.39 -4.16 -6.91
C HIS A 172 12.39 -5.30 -7.06
N GLY A 173 12.52 -6.12 -8.11
CA GLY A 173 11.64 -7.28 -8.32
C GLY A 173 11.70 -8.29 -7.18
N ILE A 174 12.85 -8.43 -6.51
CA ILE A 174 12.97 -9.33 -5.36
C ILE A 174 12.28 -8.76 -4.12
N TYR A 175 12.44 -7.47 -3.83
CA TYR A 175 11.71 -6.82 -2.74
C TYR A 175 10.20 -6.86 -2.98
N GLU A 176 9.76 -6.65 -4.21
CA GLU A 176 8.36 -6.74 -4.63
C GLU A 176 7.75 -8.14 -4.43
N LEU A 177 8.54 -9.19 -4.58
CA LEU A 177 8.09 -10.57 -4.35
C LEU A 177 8.01 -10.93 -2.87
N ILE A 178 8.73 -10.22 -2.01
CA ILE A 178 8.79 -10.47 -0.57
C ILE A 178 7.67 -9.75 0.17
N GLU A 179 7.19 -8.60 -0.32
CA GLU A 179 6.06 -7.84 0.22
C GLU A 179 4.72 -8.31 -0.33
#